data_2ce00269cfd73334abb60ac4963af410
#
_entry.id   2ce00269cfd73334abb60ac4963af410
#
_cell.length_a   1.000
_cell.length_b   1.000
_cell.length_c   1.000
_cell.angle_alpha   90.00
_cell.angle_beta   90.00
_cell.angle_gamma   90.00
#
_symmetry.space_group_name_H-M   'P 1'
#
loop_
_entity.id
_entity.type
_entity.pdbx_description
1 polymer ?
#
loop_
_entity_poly.entity_id
_entity_poly.type
_entity_poly.pdbx_seq_one_letter_code
_entity_poly.pdbx_strand_id
1 'polypeptide(L)'
;MKLFSESLVAQAAHDLHIANLSTATIGEVLLIAQHLERETGIPFIRMDQGSPGLPINHYGVEAEKAALDRGVGSQYPAADGIPELKQAASRFVKAFLDVDISPRSCVPTTGSVAGSYGSFIACTQRQPGKNKVLFIDPGFPIQKSQLRIIGAQWEEFDIYHHRGQALHDKLERMLSRGDIAAIVYSNPNNPAWICLEEEELAIIGRLATQYDVIVIEDLAYFCMDFRHDLGHPFCPPYAPTVARYTDNYILMLSASKIFSYAGQRIALTCISDKLFERHYPALAERYHDAGVFGQTLVASILYMITSGCTATTQHAYAEMLRLSTEGTINFVDDTREYAHRAERMKRIFTDNGFHIVYDHDVTQRVGDGFFFTIGYGNLTGGQLLTELLYYGVSSISLSTTGSEQQGVRACTSRMREELYPLLQERMQAFHEDHPL
;
A
#
# COMPACT_ATOMS: atom_id res chain seq x y z
N MET A 1 25.05 -17.88 -16.58
CA MET A 1 25.15 -17.14 -17.89
C MET A 1 23.92 -16.23 -18.04
N LYS A 2 24.13 -14.94 -18.40
CA LYS A 2 23.07 -13.95 -18.68
C LYS A 2 22.18 -14.42 -19.84
N LEU A 3 20.87 -14.33 -19.66
CA LEU A 3 19.85 -14.66 -20.69
C LEU A 3 19.71 -13.52 -21.72
N PHE A 4 19.85 -12.29 -21.25
CA PHE A 4 19.79 -11.08 -22.07
C PHE A 4 21.15 -10.39 -22.03
N SER A 5 21.68 -10.05 -23.20
CA SER A 5 22.95 -9.29 -23.26
C SER A 5 22.73 -7.85 -22.75
N GLU A 6 23.79 -7.25 -22.22
CA GLU A 6 23.77 -5.85 -21.78
C GLU A 6 23.37 -4.91 -22.92
N SER A 7 23.84 -5.18 -24.14
CA SER A 7 23.49 -4.39 -25.32
C SER A 7 22.00 -4.47 -25.67
N LEU A 8 21.38 -5.64 -25.52
CA LEU A 8 19.95 -5.82 -25.79
C LEU A 8 19.10 -5.05 -24.77
N VAL A 9 19.44 -5.15 -23.48
CA VAL A 9 18.74 -4.41 -22.42
C VAL A 9 18.93 -2.89 -22.56
N ALA A 10 20.14 -2.44 -22.91
CA ALA A 10 20.41 -1.03 -23.17
C ALA A 10 19.63 -0.51 -24.39
N GLN A 11 19.55 -1.30 -25.48
CA GLN A 11 18.77 -0.93 -26.65
C GLN A 11 17.27 -0.84 -26.30
N ALA A 12 16.72 -1.82 -25.56
CA ALA A 12 15.35 -1.79 -25.11
C ALA A 12 15.04 -0.56 -24.24
N ALA A 13 15.94 -0.19 -23.33
CA ALA A 13 15.79 1.01 -22.51
C ALA A 13 15.79 2.29 -23.37
N HIS A 14 16.68 2.37 -24.37
CA HIS A 14 16.74 3.49 -25.32
C HIS A 14 15.42 3.62 -26.12
N ASP A 15 14.92 2.51 -26.69
CA ASP A 15 13.71 2.51 -27.53
C ASP A 15 12.45 2.85 -26.73
N LEU A 16 12.43 2.55 -25.44
CA LEU A 16 11.36 2.91 -24.51
C LEU A 16 11.55 4.29 -23.83
N HIS A 17 12.59 5.04 -24.21
CA HIS A 17 12.95 6.33 -23.62
C HIS A 17 13.15 6.29 -22.09
N ILE A 18 13.66 5.18 -21.56
CA ILE A 18 14.00 5.05 -20.14
C ILE A 18 15.38 5.65 -19.92
N ALA A 19 15.42 6.79 -19.23
CA ALA A 19 16.66 7.56 -19.08
C ALA A 19 17.70 6.85 -18.19
N ASN A 20 17.27 6.13 -17.17
CA ASN A 20 18.15 5.44 -16.22
C ASN A 20 17.45 4.23 -15.60
N LEU A 21 17.94 3.03 -15.92
CA LEU A 21 17.41 1.78 -15.37
C LEU A 21 17.56 1.68 -13.86
N SER A 22 18.63 2.21 -13.27
CA SER A 22 18.90 2.13 -11.84
C SER A 22 17.84 2.86 -10.98
N THR A 23 17.11 3.80 -11.59
CA THR A 23 16.05 4.58 -10.94
C THR A 23 14.71 4.39 -11.62
N ALA A 24 14.58 3.36 -12.45
CA ALA A 24 13.37 3.11 -13.23
C ALA A 24 12.15 2.94 -12.32
N THR A 25 11.07 3.56 -12.72
CA THR A 25 9.76 3.45 -12.06
C THR A 25 9.13 2.07 -12.29
N ILE A 26 8.12 1.73 -11.49
CA ILE A 26 7.36 0.47 -11.66
C ILE A 26 6.86 0.32 -13.11
N GLY A 27 6.37 1.42 -13.70
CA GLY A 27 5.87 1.42 -15.08
C GLY A 27 6.97 1.17 -16.11
N GLU A 28 8.13 1.78 -15.94
CA GLU A 28 9.28 1.59 -16.84
C GLU A 28 9.85 0.17 -16.74
N VAL A 29 9.96 -0.39 -15.54
CA VAL A 29 10.39 -1.79 -15.35
C VAL A 29 9.40 -2.76 -16.01
N LEU A 30 8.09 -2.48 -15.88
CA LEU A 30 7.05 -3.25 -16.57
C LEU A 30 7.25 -3.23 -18.08
N LEU A 31 7.45 -2.05 -18.66
CA LEU A 31 7.59 -1.87 -20.11
C LEU A 31 8.82 -2.58 -20.65
N ILE A 32 9.98 -2.45 -19.98
CA ILE A 32 11.23 -3.10 -20.47
C ILE A 32 11.14 -4.62 -20.40
N ALA A 33 10.58 -5.17 -19.31
CA ALA A 33 10.39 -6.62 -19.20
C ALA A 33 9.45 -7.14 -20.29
N GLN A 34 8.33 -6.47 -20.55
CA GLN A 34 7.39 -6.84 -21.62
C GLN A 34 8.01 -6.71 -23.03
N HIS A 35 8.85 -5.71 -23.23
CA HIS A 35 9.55 -5.51 -24.51
C HIS A 35 10.51 -6.67 -24.77
N LEU A 36 11.36 -7.01 -23.80
CA LEU A 36 12.32 -8.11 -23.91
C LEU A 36 11.63 -9.47 -24.05
N GLU A 37 10.52 -9.72 -23.34
CA GLU A 37 9.71 -10.93 -23.52
C GLU A 37 9.18 -11.09 -24.96
N ARG A 38 8.67 -10.00 -25.53
CA ARG A 38 8.14 -10.03 -26.91
C ARG A 38 9.21 -10.24 -27.95
N GLU A 39 10.39 -9.64 -27.79
CA GLU A 39 11.49 -9.75 -28.77
C GLU A 39 12.16 -11.12 -28.75
N THR A 40 12.27 -11.73 -27.57
CA THR A 40 13.09 -12.92 -27.40
C THR A 40 12.28 -14.21 -27.21
N GLY A 41 11.00 -14.08 -26.80
CA GLY A 41 10.16 -15.21 -26.40
C GLY A 41 10.55 -15.78 -25.01
N ILE A 42 11.50 -15.20 -24.31
CA ILE A 42 11.96 -15.65 -22.99
C ILE A 42 11.09 -14.99 -21.91
N PRO A 43 10.35 -15.75 -21.08
CA PRO A 43 9.46 -15.19 -20.07
C PRO A 43 10.27 -14.59 -18.91
N PHE A 44 9.80 -13.47 -18.35
CA PHE A 44 10.30 -12.87 -17.12
C PHE A 44 9.64 -13.45 -15.87
N ILE A 45 10.41 -13.57 -14.80
CA ILE A 45 9.87 -13.73 -13.45
C ILE A 45 9.55 -12.33 -12.93
N ARG A 46 8.25 -12.05 -12.79
CA ARG A 46 7.72 -10.70 -12.55
C ARG A 46 7.57 -10.44 -11.05
N MET A 47 8.56 -9.75 -10.45
CA MET A 47 8.53 -9.30 -9.06
C MET A 47 8.34 -7.78 -8.92
N ASP A 48 8.20 -7.07 -10.04
CA ASP A 48 8.05 -5.62 -10.12
C ASP A 48 6.65 -5.13 -9.75
N GLN A 49 5.62 -5.91 -10.03
CA GLN A 49 4.22 -5.51 -9.87
C GLN A 49 3.57 -6.06 -8.59
N GLY A 50 2.97 -5.17 -7.82
CA GLY A 50 2.11 -5.52 -6.69
C GLY A 50 0.66 -5.83 -7.09
N SER A 51 0.41 -6.45 -8.25
CA SER A 51 -0.93 -6.91 -8.63
C SER A 51 -1.28 -8.21 -7.92
N PRO A 52 -2.55 -8.44 -7.51
CA PRO A 52 -2.99 -9.73 -6.97
C PRO A 52 -2.70 -10.87 -7.93
N GLY A 53 -2.36 -12.04 -7.38
CA GLY A 53 -2.08 -13.26 -8.13
C GLY A 53 -2.98 -14.44 -7.74
N LEU A 54 -3.93 -14.20 -6.83
CA LEU A 54 -4.96 -15.14 -6.42
C LEU A 54 -6.27 -14.85 -7.16
N PRO A 55 -7.20 -15.81 -7.25
CA PRO A 55 -8.49 -15.60 -7.87
C PRO A 55 -9.24 -14.43 -7.25
N ILE A 56 -10.02 -13.73 -8.08
CA ILE A 56 -10.92 -12.68 -7.62
C ILE A 56 -11.99 -13.26 -6.69
N ASN A 57 -12.37 -12.53 -5.64
CA ASN A 57 -13.41 -12.98 -4.71
C ASN A 57 -14.75 -13.16 -5.46
N HIS A 58 -15.29 -14.38 -5.45
CA HIS A 58 -16.47 -14.73 -6.21
C HIS A 58 -17.77 -14.10 -5.66
N TYR A 59 -17.88 -13.90 -4.33
CA TYR A 59 -19.04 -13.23 -3.73
C TYR A 59 -19.12 -11.78 -4.21
N GLY A 60 -17.98 -11.08 -4.29
CA GLY A 60 -17.92 -9.74 -4.85
C GLY A 60 -18.38 -9.71 -6.31
N VAL A 61 -17.92 -10.67 -7.12
CA VAL A 61 -18.32 -10.80 -8.54
C VAL A 61 -19.83 -11.01 -8.68
N GLU A 62 -20.40 -11.91 -7.90
CA GLU A 62 -21.85 -12.19 -7.98
C GLU A 62 -22.69 -10.99 -7.48
N ALA A 63 -22.26 -10.32 -6.43
CA ALA A 63 -22.94 -9.11 -5.97
C ALA A 63 -22.86 -7.96 -6.99
N GLU A 64 -21.73 -7.83 -7.70
CA GLU A 64 -21.57 -6.83 -8.76
C GLU A 64 -22.48 -7.13 -9.98
N LYS A 65 -22.56 -8.37 -10.42
CA LYS A 65 -23.48 -8.82 -11.47
C LYS A 65 -24.93 -8.54 -11.09
N ALA A 66 -25.32 -8.91 -9.86
CA ALA A 66 -26.68 -8.65 -9.36
C ALA A 66 -26.98 -7.14 -9.28
N ALA A 67 -26.00 -6.31 -8.98
CA ALA A 67 -26.15 -4.85 -9.02
C ALA A 67 -26.37 -4.32 -10.44
N LEU A 68 -25.62 -4.85 -11.42
CA LEU A 68 -25.81 -4.53 -12.83
C LEU A 68 -27.22 -4.93 -13.31
N ASP A 69 -27.69 -6.13 -12.96
CA ASP A 69 -29.03 -6.63 -13.34
C ASP A 69 -30.16 -5.74 -12.77
N ARG A 70 -29.96 -5.14 -11.59
CA ARG A 70 -30.87 -4.14 -11.01
C ARG A 70 -30.79 -2.76 -11.68
N GLY A 71 -29.86 -2.54 -12.59
CA GLY A 71 -29.71 -1.29 -13.32
C GLY A 71 -29.12 -0.14 -12.50
N VAL A 72 -28.40 -0.42 -11.40
CA VAL A 72 -27.83 0.63 -10.53
C VAL A 72 -26.83 1.54 -11.24
N GLY A 73 -26.24 1.08 -12.34
CA GLY A 73 -25.30 1.86 -13.15
C GLY A 73 -25.93 2.97 -13.99
N SER A 74 -27.26 3.08 -14.04
CA SER A 74 -27.97 4.10 -14.82
C SER A 74 -28.02 5.48 -14.14
N GLN A 75 -27.66 5.57 -12.85
CA GLN A 75 -27.70 6.80 -12.06
C GLN A 75 -26.37 7.03 -11.34
N TYR A 76 -26.04 8.29 -11.09
CA TYR A 76 -24.93 8.65 -10.22
C TYR A 76 -25.19 8.18 -8.78
N PRO A 77 -24.25 7.49 -8.13
CA PRO A 77 -24.36 7.20 -6.72
C PRO A 77 -24.22 8.48 -5.89
N ALA A 78 -24.66 8.45 -4.64
CA ALA A 78 -24.36 9.52 -3.70
C ALA A 78 -22.84 9.75 -3.60
N ALA A 79 -22.43 11.01 -3.49
CA ALA A 79 -21.00 11.39 -3.45
C ALA A 79 -20.26 10.73 -2.28
N ASP A 80 -20.94 10.52 -1.16
CA ASP A 80 -20.42 9.88 0.05
C ASP A 80 -20.62 8.36 0.09
N GLY A 81 -21.18 7.76 -0.97
CA GLY A 81 -21.38 6.33 -1.15
C GLY A 81 -22.76 5.80 -0.74
N ILE A 82 -23.00 4.52 -1.05
CA ILE A 82 -24.26 3.85 -0.73
C ILE A 82 -24.33 3.47 0.76
N PRO A 83 -25.53 3.56 1.39
CA PRO A 83 -25.69 3.27 2.82
C PRO A 83 -25.24 1.86 3.23
N GLU A 84 -25.48 0.86 2.38
CA GLU A 84 -25.11 -0.54 2.63
C GLU A 84 -23.59 -0.72 2.78
N LEU A 85 -22.81 -0.08 1.91
CA LEU A 85 -21.34 -0.14 2.00
C LEU A 85 -20.84 0.56 3.27
N LYS A 86 -21.39 1.73 3.58
CA LYS A 86 -21.00 2.51 4.77
C LYS A 86 -21.28 1.75 6.07
N GLN A 87 -22.44 1.08 6.16
CA GLN A 87 -22.80 0.24 7.30
C GLN A 87 -21.89 -0.99 7.42
N ALA A 88 -21.67 -1.68 6.30
CA ALA A 88 -20.77 -2.83 6.26
C ALA A 88 -19.32 -2.45 6.64
N ALA A 89 -18.84 -1.29 6.18
CA ALA A 89 -17.53 -0.75 6.49
C ALA A 89 -17.35 -0.44 7.98
N SER A 90 -18.31 0.26 8.59
CA SER A 90 -18.32 0.56 10.03
C SER A 90 -18.26 -0.73 10.86
N ARG A 91 -19.07 -1.73 10.50
CA ARG A 91 -19.08 -3.03 11.17
C ARG A 91 -17.75 -3.80 10.94
N PHE A 92 -17.17 -3.74 9.75
CA PHE A 92 -15.91 -4.38 9.42
C PHE A 92 -14.74 -3.78 10.22
N VAL A 93 -14.67 -2.47 10.32
CA VAL A 93 -13.68 -1.77 11.15
C VAL A 93 -13.80 -2.22 12.61
N LYS A 94 -15.02 -2.28 13.16
CA LYS A 94 -15.22 -2.81 14.52
C LYS A 94 -14.79 -4.26 14.64
N ALA A 95 -15.13 -5.10 13.66
CA ALA A 95 -14.90 -6.54 13.71
C ALA A 95 -13.41 -6.92 13.72
N PHE A 96 -12.56 -6.18 13.01
CA PHE A 96 -11.16 -6.56 12.80
C PHE A 96 -10.15 -5.60 13.42
N LEU A 97 -10.54 -4.36 13.76
CA LEU A 97 -9.68 -3.36 14.40
C LEU A 97 -10.09 -3.03 15.84
N ASP A 98 -11.28 -3.46 16.27
CA ASP A 98 -11.92 -3.06 17.53
C ASP A 98 -12.04 -1.52 17.70
N VAL A 99 -12.33 -0.83 16.61
CA VAL A 99 -12.51 0.63 16.56
C VAL A 99 -13.96 0.94 16.22
N ASP A 100 -14.58 1.83 16.99
CA ASP A 100 -15.92 2.34 16.71
C ASP A 100 -15.82 3.54 15.76
N ILE A 101 -16.53 3.46 14.64
CA ILE A 101 -16.59 4.52 13.62
C ILE A 101 -18.01 4.57 13.04
N SER A 102 -18.54 5.78 12.86
CA SER A 102 -19.86 5.97 12.26
C SER A 102 -19.87 5.57 10.77
N PRO A 103 -20.95 4.96 10.27
CA PRO A 103 -21.09 4.69 8.83
C PRO A 103 -20.85 5.93 7.95
N ARG A 104 -21.27 7.12 8.38
CA ARG A 104 -21.06 8.36 7.61
C ARG A 104 -19.58 8.70 7.38
N SER A 105 -18.70 8.30 8.29
CA SER A 105 -17.26 8.54 8.24
C SER A 105 -16.50 7.52 7.38
N CYS A 106 -17.20 6.50 6.86
CA CYS A 106 -16.65 5.51 5.92
C CYS A 106 -17.00 5.93 4.49
N VAL A 107 -16.05 6.52 3.77
CA VAL A 107 -16.25 7.11 2.45
C VAL A 107 -15.64 6.21 1.36
N PRO A 108 -16.41 5.72 0.37
CA PRO A 108 -15.85 4.96 -0.74
C PRO A 108 -15.04 5.85 -1.67
N THR A 109 -13.96 5.29 -2.21
CA THR A 109 -13.09 5.96 -3.17
C THR A 109 -12.71 5.02 -4.32
N THR A 110 -12.37 5.59 -5.46
CA THR A 110 -11.92 4.86 -6.66
C THR A 110 -10.50 4.32 -6.44
N GLY A 111 -10.39 3.30 -5.57
CA GLY A 111 -9.15 2.79 -5.00
C GLY A 111 -8.52 3.73 -3.98
N SER A 112 -7.60 3.20 -3.14
CA SER A 112 -6.89 3.99 -2.12
C SER A 112 -6.08 5.15 -2.71
N VAL A 113 -5.68 5.06 -3.98
CA VAL A 113 -4.95 6.15 -4.66
C VAL A 113 -5.79 7.43 -4.75
N ALA A 114 -7.10 7.33 -5.04
CA ALA A 114 -7.99 8.50 -5.01
C ALA A 114 -8.20 8.99 -3.57
N GLY A 115 -8.32 8.06 -2.62
CA GLY A 115 -8.43 8.37 -1.20
C GLY A 115 -7.22 9.13 -0.65
N SER A 116 -6.01 8.66 -0.93
CA SER A 116 -4.78 9.34 -0.51
C SER A 116 -4.63 10.72 -1.15
N TYR A 117 -4.96 10.84 -2.44
CA TYR A 117 -4.89 12.12 -3.16
C TYR A 117 -5.81 13.17 -2.52
N GLY A 118 -7.08 12.81 -2.30
CA GLY A 118 -8.03 13.70 -1.63
C GLY A 118 -7.62 14.02 -0.19
N SER A 119 -7.13 13.04 0.56
CA SER A 119 -6.65 13.23 1.93
C SER A 119 -5.46 14.18 2.00
N PHE A 120 -4.50 14.08 1.08
CA PHE A 120 -3.36 15.01 1.02
C PHE A 120 -3.81 16.44 0.76
N ILE A 121 -4.74 16.64 -0.18
CA ILE A 121 -5.31 17.96 -0.45
C ILE A 121 -5.96 18.53 0.82
N ALA A 122 -6.85 17.77 1.46
CA ALA A 122 -7.55 18.22 2.66
C ALA A 122 -6.57 18.53 3.81
N CYS A 123 -5.62 17.63 4.08
CA CYS A 123 -4.67 17.77 5.19
C CYS A 123 -3.74 18.96 5.01
N THR A 124 -3.17 19.16 3.81
CA THR A 124 -2.20 20.23 3.56
C THR A 124 -2.82 21.62 3.44
N GLN A 125 -4.15 21.68 3.26
CA GLN A 125 -4.89 22.94 3.09
C GLN A 125 -5.75 23.32 4.30
N ARG A 126 -5.86 22.45 5.33
CA ARG A 126 -6.73 22.67 6.48
C ARG A 126 -6.26 23.80 7.42
N GLN A 127 -4.96 24.10 7.41
CA GLN A 127 -4.37 25.05 8.36
C GLN A 127 -3.15 25.76 7.75
N PRO A 128 -3.12 27.11 7.76
CA PRO A 128 -1.96 27.85 7.32
C PRO A 128 -0.69 27.46 8.10
N GLY A 129 0.43 27.32 7.39
CA GLY A 129 1.72 26.95 7.99
C GLY A 129 1.92 25.45 8.22
N LYS A 130 0.86 24.63 8.25
CA LYS A 130 0.92 23.17 8.32
C LYS A 130 0.60 22.56 6.94
N ASN A 131 1.59 22.47 6.08
CA ASN A 131 1.39 22.10 4.68
C ASN A 131 2.33 21.00 4.17
N LYS A 132 3.12 20.39 5.05
CA LYS A 132 4.00 19.27 4.70
C LYS A 132 3.40 17.94 5.13
N VAL A 133 3.71 16.90 4.36
CA VAL A 133 3.40 15.49 4.71
C VAL A 133 4.68 14.79 5.12
N LEU A 134 4.66 14.09 6.24
CA LEU A 134 5.77 13.27 6.72
C LEU A 134 5.54 11.82 6.33
N PHE A 135 6.46 11.23 5.57
CA PHE A 135 6.46 9.81 5.25
C PHE A 135 7.32 9.03 6.23
N ILE A 136 6.77 7.99 6.82
CA ILE A 136 7.52 6.94 7.49
C ILE A 136 7.82 5.89 6.42
N ASP A 137 8.99 6.01 5.83
CA ASP A 137 9.45 5.20 4.72
C ASP A 137 10.10 3.87 5.18
N PRO A 138 10.30 2.91 4.29
CA PRO A 138 10.00 2.96 2.87
C PRO A 138 8.49 2.94 2.62
N GLY A 139 8.05 3.52 1.51
CA GLY A 139 6.64 3.72 1.23
C GLY A 139 6.25 3.55 -0.25
N PHE A 140 4.95 3.71 -0.52
CA PHE A 140 4.42 3.60 -1.88
C PHE A 140 4.76 4.85 -2.71
N PRO A 141 5.58 4.76 -3.79
CA PRO A 141 6.11 5.94 -4.48
C PRO A 141 5.06 6.86 -5.09
N ILE A 142 3.87 6.31 -5.43
CA ILE A 142 2.78 7.09 -6.04
C ILE A 142 2.30 8.21 -5.11
N GLN A 143 2.33 7.99 -3.79
CA GLN A 143 1.87 8.99 -2.82
C GLN A 143 2.73 10.27 -2.87
N LYS A 144 4.05 10.15 -2.99
CA LYS A 144 4.96 11.30 -3.19
C LYS A 144 4.73 11.98 -4.55
N SER A 145 4.42 11.20 -5.59
CA SER A 145 4.05 11.75 -6.90
C SER A 145 2.75 12.56 -6.84
N GLN A 146 1.78 12.15 -6.03
CA GLN A 146 0.55 12.91 -5.79
C GLN A 146 0.85 14.27 -5.14
N LEU A 147 1.73 14.31 -4.14
CA LEU A 147 2.14 15.59 -3.52
C LEU A 147 2.83 16.51 -4.52
N ARG A 148 3.67 15.94 -5.39
CA ARG A 148 4.32 16.71 -6.47
C ARG A 148 3.28 17.35 -7.43
N ILE A 149 2.21 16.62 -7.78
CA ILE A 149 1.13 17.12 -8.63
C ILE A 149 0.41 18.31 -7.99
N ILE A 150 0.13 18.26 -6.68
CA ILE A 150 -0.56 19.34 -5.97
C ILE A 150 0.37 20.45 -5.47
N GLY A 151 1.68 20.34 -5.73
CA GLY A 151 2.67 21.33 -5.28
C GLY A 151 2.91 21.34 -3.76
N ALA A 152 2.53 20.29 -3.06
CA ALA A 152 2.78 20.17 -1.61
C ALA A 152 4.18 19.62 -1.33
N GLN A 153 4.73 20.02 -0.18
CA GLN A 153 6.02 19.56 0.29
C GLN A 153 5.88 18.30 1.15
N TRP A 154 6.96 17.54 1.24
CA TRP A 154 7.05 16.42 2.16
C TRP A 154 8.44 16.31 2.80
N GLU A 155 8.48 15.57 3.88
CA GLU A 155 9.69 15.08 4.53
C GLU A 155 9.56 13.59 4.72
N GLU A 156 10.69 12.90 4.90
CA GLU A 156 10.72 11.45 4.99
C GLU A 156 11.85 10.99 5.89
N PHE A 157 11.72 9.78 6.42
CA PHE A 157 12.80 9.04 7.06
C PHE A 157 12.53 7.54 6.95
N ASP A 158 13.61 6.75 6.82
CA ASP A 158 13.53 5.30 6.85
C ASP A 158 13.33 4.82 8.30
N ILE A 159 12.27 4.06 8.54
CA ILE A 159 11.91 3.56 9.87
C ILE A 159 12.88 2.50 10.39
N TYR A 160 13.67 1.84 9.51
CA TYR A 160 14.44 0.65 9.89
C TYR A 160 15.39 0.89 11.08
N HIS A 161 15.97 2.08 11.14
CA HIS A 161 16.84 2.49 12.24
C HIS A 161 16.13 3.34 13.31
N HIS A 162 14.82 3.51 13.18
CA HIS A 162 14.00 4.34 14.07
C HIS A 162 12.81 3.54 14.59
N ARG A 163 13.06 2.46 15.36
CA ARG A 163 12.03 1.62 15.95
C ARG A 163 11.90 1.92 17.46
N GLY A 164 10.72 1.66 18.03
CA GLY A 164 10.46 1.85 19.45
C GLY A 164 10.75 3.27 19.94
N GLN A 165 11.61 3.45 20.96
CA GLN A 165 11.95 4.79 21.50
C GLN A 165 12.63 5.69 20.47
N ALA A 166 13.44 5.16 19.57
CA ALA A 166 14.06 5.95 18.51
C ALA A 166 13.02 6.53 17.53
N LEU A 167 11.88 5.86 17.34
CA LEU A 167 10.75 6.38 16.58
C LEU A 167 10.13 7.60 17.30
N HIS A 168 9.92 7.50 18.60
CA HIS A 168 9.43 8.63 19.41
C HIS A 168 10.32 9.85 19.22
N ASP A 169 11.62 9.72 19.45
CA ASP A 169 12.55 10.84 19.40
C ASP A 169 12.67 11.46 18.02
N LYS A 170 12.57 10.61 16.97
CA LYS A 170 12.56 11.08 15.58
C LYS A 170 11.29 11.87 15.27
N LEU A 171 10.13 11.35 15.62
CA LEU A 171 8.84 12.02 15.39
C LEU A 171 8.70 13.29 16.21
N GLU A 172 9.02 13.26 17.50
CA GLU A 172 8.99 14.43 18.40
C GLU A 172 9.78 15.60 17.80
N ARG A 173 11.02 15.35 17.36
CA ARG A 173 11.88 16.38 16.75
C ARG A 173 11.30 16.94 15.44
N MET A 174 10.62 16.10 14.64
CA MET A 174 10.05 16.56 13.37
C MET A 174 8.73 17.29 13.56
N LEU A 175 7.86 16.80 14.44
CA LEU A 175 6.51 17.34 14.64
C LEU A 175 6.51 18.63 15.47
N SER A 176 7.47 18.78 16.40
CA SER A 176 7.61 19.99 17.24
C SER A 176 7.87 21.27 16.44
N ARG A 177 8.29 21.17 15.19
CA ARG A 177 8.46 22.33 14.30
C ARG A 177 7.12 22.97 13.88
N GLY A 178 6.03 22.24 13.96
CA GLY A 178 4.67 22.73 13.73
C GLY A 178 4.25 22.88 12.26
N ASP A 179 5.02 22.39 11.30
CA ASP A 179 4.77 22.52 9.86
C ASP A 179 4.23 21.24 9.19
N ILE A 180 4.20 20.11 9.91
CA ILE A 180 3.69 18.83 9.43
C ILE A 180 2.16 18.77 9.55
N ALA A 181 1.48 18.58 8.44
CA ALA A 181 0.03 18.44 8.35
C ALA A 181 -0.45 17.00 8.57
N ALA A 182 0.30 16.05 8.01
CA ALA A 182 -0.06 14.62 8.09
C ALA A 182 1.20 13.75 8.16
N ILE A 183 1.04 12.56 8.78
CA ILE A 183 1.98 11.44 8.73
C ILE A 183 1.37 10.36 7.84
N VAL A 184 2.17 9.67 7.03
CA VAL A 184 1.74 8.57 6.14
C VAL A 184 2.66 7.38 6.29
N TYR A 185 2.08 6.20 6.39
CA TYR A 185 2.77 4.91 6.31
C TYR A 185 1.79 3.81 5.88
N SER A 186 2.29 2.64 5.48
CA SER A 186 1.47 1.44 5.27
C SER A 186 1.79 0.36 6.30
N ASN A 187 0.76 -0.39 6.72
CA ASN A 187 0.88 -1.45 7.73
C ASN A 187 -0.04 -2.65 7.40
N PRO A 188 0.51 -3.84 7.04
CA PRO A 188 1.91 -4.14 6.71
C PRO A 188 2.50 -3.26 5.62
N ASN A 189 3.82 -3.06 5.66
CA ASN A 189 4.50 -2.10 4.82
C ASN A 189 4.73 -2.59 3.37
N ASN A 190 4.59 -1.70 2.41
CA ASN A 190 5.07 -1.86 1.04
C ASN A 190 6.24 -0.88 0.85
N PRO A 191 7.48 -1.33 0.62
CA PRO A 191 7.92 -2.66 0.15
C PRO A 191 8.48 -3.61 1.22
N ALA A 192 8.76 -3.13 2.42
CA ALA A 192 9.61 -3.82 3.39
C ALA A 192 8.93 -4.98 4.13
N TRP A 193 7.60 -5.01 4.12
CA TRP A 193 6.77 -5.92 4.89
C TRP A 193 6.92 -5.77 6.42
N ILE A 194 7.54 -4.67 6.87
CA ILE A 194 7.55 -4.29 8.29
C ILE A 194 6.12 -4.13 8.77
N CYS A 195 5.84 -4.64 9.97
CA CYS A 195 4.61 -4.38 10.70
C CYS A 195 4.93 -3.51 11.93
N LEU A 196 4.22 -2.39 12.05
CA LEU A 196 4.30 -1.54 13.23
C LEU A 196 3.63 -2.24 14.41
N GLU A 197 4.35 -2.30 15.53
CA GLU A 197 3.84 -2.90 16.76
C GLU A 197 2.93 -1.91 17.52
N GLU A 198 2.10 -2.42 18.43
CA GLU A 198 1.14 -1.63 19.20
C GLU A 198 1.79 -0.43 19.92
N GLU A 199 3.01 -0.62 20.48
CA GLU A 199 3.75 0.46 21.16
C GLU A 199 4.15 1.57 20.19
N GLU A 200 4.56 1.22 18.97
CA GLU A 200 4.93 2.19 17.94
C GLU A 200 3.71 2.98 17.43
N LEU A 201 2.59 2.29 17.22
CA LEU A 201 1.31 2.92 16.86
C LEU A 201 0.82 3.85 17.98
N ALA A 202 1.01 3.46 19.25
CA ALA A 202 0.71 4.32 20.39
C ALA A 202 1.61 5.56 20.45
N ILE A 203 2.88 5.45 20.09
CA ILE A 203 3.80 6.61 19.96
C ILE A 203 3.29 7.55 18.87
N ILE A 204 3.03 7.02 17.68
CA ILE A 204 2.53 7.81 16.55
C ILE A 204 1.22 8.52 16.91
N GLY A 205 0.25 7.80 17.50
CA GLY A 205 -1.05 8.34 17.86
C GLY A 205 -0.98 9.44 18.93
N ARG A 206 -0.19 9.23 19.98
CA ARG A 206 0.00 10.26 21.02
C ARG A 206 0.64 11.53 20.48
N LEU A 207 1.71 11.41 19.69
CA LEU A 207 2.39 12.56 19.10
C LEU A 207 1.50 13.24 18.04
N ALA A 208 0.74 12.49 17.26
CA ALA A 208 -0.23 13.04 16.31
C ALA A 208 -1.31 13.89 17.03
N THR A 209 -1.78 13.43 18.18
CA THR A 209 -2.72 14.19 19.03
C THR A 209 -2.05 15.45 19.62
N GLN A 210 -0.86 15.30 20.18
CA GLN A 210 -0.11 16.39 20.83
C GLN A 210 0.19 17.54 19.86
N TYR A 211 0.58 17.22 18.63
CA TYR A 211 0.97 18.19 17.62
C TYR A 211 -0.13 18.52 16.60
N ASP A 212 -1.34 18.04 16.81
CA ASP A 212 -2.49 18.20 15.88
C ASP A 212 -2.13 17.82 14.44
N VAL A 213 -1.56 16.63 14.25
CA VAL A 213 -1.20 16.04 12.96
C VAL A 213 -2.18 14.93 12.63
N ILE A 214 -2.57 14.79 11.36
CA ILE A 214 -3.46 13.70 10.91
C ILE A 214 -2.59 12.50 10.49
N VAL A 215 -2.94 11.30 10.94
CA VAL A 215 -2.27 10.07 10.52
C VAL A 215 -3.07 9.41 9.42
N ILE A 216 -2.45 9.21 8.26
CA ILE A 216 -3.02 8.45 7.14
C ILE A 216 -2.37 7.08 7.17
N GLU A 217 -3.10 6.08 7.66
CA GLU A 217 -2.67 4.70 7.74
C GLU A 217 -3.17 3.92 6.53
N ASP A 218 -2.24 3.53 5.64
CA ASP A 218 -2.55 2.77 4.44
C ASP A 218 -2.60 1.27 4.75
N LEU A 219 -3.81 0.73 4.84
CA LEU A 219 -4.11 -0.66 5.16
C LEU A 219 -4.40 -1.48 3.89
N ALA A 220 -3.67 -1.22 2.80
CA ALA A 220 -3.84 -1.97 1.54
C ALA A 220 -3.60 -3.48 1.70
N TYR A 221 -2.77 -3.89 2.66
CA TYR A 221 -2.44 -5.29 2.99
C TYR A 221 -3.07 -5.70 4.32
N PHE A 222 -4.27 -5.25 4.56
CA PHE A 222 -5.01 -5.40 5.81
C PHE A 222 -5.03 -6.84 6.32
N CYS A 223 -4.68 -7.04 7.59
CA CYS A 223 -4.60 -8.35 8.27
C CYS A 223 -3.64 -9.38 7.63
N MET A 224 -2.73 -8.97 6.74
CA MET A 224 -1.78 -9.88 6.09
C MET A 224 -0.49 -10.11 6.90
N ASP A 225 -0.46 -9.76 8.17
CA ASP A 225 0.58 -10.27 9.07
C ASP A 225 0.23 -11.69 9.51
N PHE A 226 0.63 -12.65 8.69
CA PHE A 226 0.29 -14.07 8.86
C PHE A 226 0.98 -14.75 10.05
N ARG A 227 1.81 -14.03 10.81
CA ARG A 227 2.35 -14.49 12.11
C ARG A 227 1.28 -14.53 13.18
N HIS A 228 0.17 -13.82 12.97
CA HIS A 228 -0.98 -13.74 13.87
C HIS A 228 -2.24 -14.24 13.19
N ASP A 229 -3.16 -14.80 13.97
CA ASP A 229 -4.47 -15.20 13.48
C ASP A 229 -5.44 -14.01 13.56
N LEU A 230 -5.47 -13.21 12.50
CA LEU A 230 -6.28 -11.99 12.39
C LEU A 230 -7.58 -12.21 11.61
N GLY A 231 -7.93 -13.47 11.29
CA GLY A 231 -9.05 -13.83 10.43
C GLY A 231 -10.42 -13.91 11.13
N HIS A 232 -10.50 -13.71 12.44
CA HIS A 232 -11.72 -13.92 13.23
C HIS A 232 -12.43 -12.60 13.59
N PRO A 233 -13.60 -12.31 13.02
CA PRO A 233 -14.32 -11.07 13.30
C PRO A 233 -14.78 -11.01 14.77
N PHE A 234 -14.68 -9.84 15.40
CA PHE A 234 -15.08 -9.57 16.80
C PHE A 234 -14.35 -10.42 17.86
N CYS A 235 -13.22 -10.97 17.50
CA CYS A 235 -12.43 -11.84 18.37
C CYS A 235 -10.95 -11.44 18.33
N PRO A 236 -10.29 -11.23 19.49
CA PRO A 236 -8.87 -10.96 19.51
C PRO A 236 -8.05 -12.19 19.06
N PRO A 237 -6.84 -11.97 18.50
CA PRO A 237 -6.19 -10.67 18.33
C PRO A 237 -6.80 -9.86 17.21
N TYR A 238 -6.91 -8.54 17.44
CA TYR A 238 -7.31 -7.59 16.39
C TYR A 238 -6.07 -7.05 15.66
N ALA A 239 -6.24 -6.65 14.41
CA ALA A 239 -5.15 -6.02 13.66
C ALA A 239 -4.70 -4.71 14.35
N PRO A 240 -3.38 -4.50 14.52
CA PRO A 240 -2.87 -3.26 15.10
C PRO A 240 -3.22 -2.04 14.22
N THR A 241 -3.60 -0.92 14.85
CA THR A 241 -3.94 0.32 14.17
C THR A 241 -3.72 1.54 15.05
N VAL A 242 -3.32 2.66 14.44
CA VAL A 242 -3.20 3.95 15.13
C VAL A 242 -4.53 4.49 15.66
N ALA A 243 -5.64 4.05 15.07
CA ALA A 243 -6.99 4.52 15.41
C ALA A 243 -7.40 4.23 16.87
N ARG A 244 -6.69 3.34 17.58
CA ARG A 244 -6.87 3.09 19.01
C ARG A 244 -6.22 4.16 19.91
N TYR A 245 -5.31 4.98 19.35
CA TYR A 245 -4.45 5.87 20.13
C TYR A 245 -4.62 7.36 19.82
N THR A 246 -5.42 7.69 18.80
CA THR A 246 -5.73 9.08 18.43
C THR A 246 -7.05 9.16 17.70
N ASP A 247 -7.70 10.34 17.77
CA ASP A 247 -8.83 10.69 16.92
C ASP A 247 -8.40 11.43 15.63
N ASN A 248 -7.10 11.64 15.43
CA ASN A 248 -6.57 12.31 14.25
C ASN A 248 -6.14 11.28 13.19
N TYR A 249 -7.05 10.42 12.74
CA TYR A 249 -6.71 9.37 11.78
C TYR A 249 -7.61 9.33 10.54
N ILE A 250 -7.02 8.82 9.47
CA ILE A 250 -7.67 8.37 8.25
C ILE A 250 -7.12 6.97 7.94
N LEU A 251 -7.98 5.95 7.94
CA LEU A 251 -7.63 4.59 7.54
C LEU A 251 -8.01 4.37 6.07
N MET A 252 -7.13 3.80 5.27
CA MET A 252 -7.41 3.46 3.88
C MET A 252 -7.53 1.95 3.72
N LEU A 253 -8.75 1.44 3.59
CA LEU A 253 -9.07 0.02 3.42
C LEU A 253 -9.33 -0.29 1.95
N SER A 254 -8.57 -1.19 1.35
CA SER A 254 -8.67 -1.49 -0.08
C SER A 254 -9.15 -2.92 -0.34
N ALA A 255 -10.12 -3.08 -1.24
CA ALA A 255 -10.50 -4.40 -1.75
C ALA A 255 -9.41 -5.03 -2.64
N SER A 256 -8.42 -4.26 -3.07
CA SER A 256 -7.44 -4.67 -4.10
C SER A 256 -6.66 -5.92 -3.74
N LYS A 257 -6.23 -6.08 -2.47
CA LYS A 257 -5.34 -7.16 -2.05
C LYS A 257 -6.08 -8.24 -1.28
N ILE A 258 -6.85 -7.87 -0.27
CA ILE A 258 -7.57 -8.82 0.60
C ILE A 258 -8.66 -9.62 -0.12
N PHE A 259 -9.24 -9.08 -1.20
CA PHE A 259 -10.27 -9.75 -2.01
C PHE A 259 -9.85 -9.97 -3.47
N SER A 260 -8.58 -9.71 -3.82
CA SER A 260 -8.11 -9.76 -5.21
C SER A 260 -8.95 -8.93 -6.19
N TYR A 261 -9.46 -7.78 -5.72
CA TYR A 261 -10.45 -6.94 -6.44
C TYR A 261 -9.80 -5.68 -7.05
N ALA A 262 -8.51 -5.74 -7.38
CA ALA A 262 -7.71 -4.58 -7.78
C ALA A 262 -8.21 -3.90 -9.07
N GLY A 263 -8.72 -4.66 -10.04
CA GLY A 263 -9.23 -4.14 -11.32
C GLY A 263 -10.49 -3.30 -11.16
N GLN A 264 -11.28 -3.54 -10.13
CA GLN A 264 -12.57 -2.89 -9.89
C GLN A 264 -12.48 -1.53 -9.21
N ARG A 265 -11.29 -1.11 -8.79
CA ARG A 265 -11.01 0.24 -8.29
C ARG A 265 -11.92 0.69 -7.15
N ILE A 266 -12.04 -0.10 -6.08
CA ILE A 266 -12.84 0.23 -4.90
C ILE A 266 -12.00 0.17 -3.61
N ALA A 267 -12.13 1.17 -2.77
CA ALA A 267 -11.54 1.27 -1.44
C ALA A 267 -12.43 2.13 -0.54
N LEU A 268 -12.09 2.18 0.73
CA LEU A 268 -12.70 3.05 1.73
C LEU A 268 -11.64 3.99 2.33
N THR A 269 -12.03 5.23 2.52
CA THR A 269 -11.33 6.21 3.35
C THR A 269 -12.17 6.39 4.62
N CYS A 270 -11.72 5.76 5.72
CA CYS A 270 -12.41 5.76 7.00
C CYS A 270 -11.79 6.83 7.90
N ILE A 271 -12.52 7.89 8.18
CA ILE A 271 -12.07 9.07 8.92
C ILE A 271 -12.62 8.99 10.34
N SER A 272 -11.83 9.26 11.39
CA SER A 272 -12.41 9.30 12.74
C SER A 272 -13.60 10.26 12.81
N ASP A 273 -14.62 9.93 13.59
CA ASP A 273 -15.83 10.76 13.68
C ASP A 273 -15.50 12.18 14.16
N LYS A 274 -14.56 12.32 15.10
CA LYS A 274 -14.13 13.63 15.59
C LYS A 274 -13.40 14.45 14.52
N LEU A 275 -12.55 13.84 13.72
CA LEU A 275 -11.88 14.53 12.62
C LEU A 275 -12.89 14.86 11.50
N PHE A 276 -13.81 13.94 11.20
CA PHE A 276 -14.85 14.14 10.18
C PHE A 276 -15.67 15.39 10.45
N GLU A 277 -16.05 15.62 11.72
CA GLU A 277 -16.86 16.75 12.16
C GLU A 277 -16.08 18.04 12.43
N ARG A 278 -14.76 17.96 12.45
CA ARG A 278 -13.92 19.10 12.82
C ARG A 278 -14.00 20.22 11.78
N HIS A 279 -14.24 21.43 12.28
CA HIS A 279 -14.29 22.64 11.45
C HIS A 279 -12.90 23.28 11.31
N TYR A 280 -12.57 23.66 10.06
CA TYR A 280 -11.35 24.36 9.71
C TYR A 280 -11.66 25.62 8.89
N PRO A 281 -11.43 26.83 9.44
CA PRO A 281 -11.72 28.08 8.74
C PRO A 281 -11.01 28.20 7.38
N ALA A 282 -9.77 27.69 7.27
CA ALA A 282 -9.03 27.73 6.02
C ALA A 282 -9.66 26.88 4.91
N LEU A 283 -10.32 25.74 5.25
CA LEU A 283 -11.09 24.98 4.29
C LEU A 283 -12.37 25.70 3.88
N ALA A 284 -13.10 26.31 4.84
CA ALA A 284 -14.30 27.09 4.55
C ALA A 284 -13.99 28.25 3.58
N GLU A 285 -12.90 28.99 3.82
CA GLU A 285 -12.47 30.09 2.95
C GLU A 285 -12.11 29.59 1.56
N ARG A 286 -11.31 28.50 1.47
CA ARG A 286 -10.82 27.99 0.19
C ARG A 286 -11.90 27.37 -0.68
N TYR A 287 -12.79 26.59 -0.08
CA TYR A 287 -13.79 25.81 -0.81
C TYR A 287 -15.18 26.46 -0.85
N HIS A 288 -15.35 27.60 -0.16
CA HIS A 288 -16.62 28.30 -0.04
C HIS A 288 -17.74 27.39 0.48
N ASP A 289 -17.38 26.52 1.46
CA ASP A 289 -18.28 25.57 2.11
C ASP A 289 -18.29 25.78 3.64
N ALA A 290 -18.86 24.84 4.38
CA ALA A 290 -18.91 24.92 5.85
C ALA A 290 -17.57 24.69 6.54
N GLY A 291 -16.51 24.29 5.82
CA GLY A 291 -15.19 23.99 6.37
C GLY A 291 -15.15 22.78 7.31
N VAL A 292 -16.17 21.93 7.28
CA VAL A 292 -16.21 20.68 8.04
C VAL A 292 -15.38 19.64 7.30
N PHE A 293 -14.31 19.13 7.91
CA PHE A 293 -13.28 18.32 7.26
C PHE A 293 -13.84 17.21 6.37
N GLY A 294 -14.71 16.36 6.93
CA GLY A 294 -15.29 15.24 6.18
C GLY A 294 -16.18 15.67 5.03
N GLN A 295 -16.97 16.73 5.22
CA GLN A 295 -17.84 17.27 4.17
C GLN A 295 -17.03 17.90 3.05
N THR A 296 -16.02 18.70 3.38
CA THR A 296 -15.10 19.29 2.40
C THR A 296 -14.33 18.20 1.63
N LEU A 297 -13.83 17.18 2.32
CA LEU A 297 -13.14 16.06 1.66
C LEU A 297 -14.08 15.34 0.67
N VAL A 298 -15.32 15.05 1.06
CA VAL A 298 -16.27 14.32 0.19
C VAL A 298 -16.78 15.19 -0.94
N ALA A 299 -17.37 16.34 -0.63
CA ALA A 299 -18.14 17.14 -1.61
C ALA A 299 -17.26 18.09 -2.43
N SER A 300 -16.22 18.67 -1.81
CA SER A 300 -15.42 19.69 -2.46
C SER A 300 -14.11 19.16 -3.04
N ILE A 301 -13.64 17.97 -2.61
CA ILE A 301 -12.37 17.39 -3.08
C ILE A 301 -12.62 16.08 -3.84
N LEU A 302 -13.06 15.00 -3.18
CA LEU A 302 -13.20 13.69 -3.84
C LEU A 302 -14.24 13.72 -4.97
N TYR A 303 -15.36 14.43 -4.78
CA TYR A 303 -16.37 14.59 -5.83
C TYR A 303 -15.78 15.28 -7.07
N MET A 304 -14.91 16.28 -6.90
CA MET A 304 -14.25 16.96 -8.03
C MET A 304 -13.19 16.08 -8.72
N ILE A 305 -12.67 15.04 -8.05
CA ILE A 305 -11.71 14.10 -8.64
C ILE A 305 -12.42 13.06 -9.51
N THR A 306 -13.55 12.48 -9.03
CA THR A 306 -14.17 11.29 -9.65
C THR A 306 -15.70 11.39 -9.85
N SER A 307 -16.37 12.46 -9.41
CA SER A 307 -17.84 12.58 -9.36
C SER A 307 -18.56 11.43 -8.62
N GLY A 308 -17.88 10.81 -7.67
CA GLY A 308 -18.37 9.65 -6.93
C GLY A 308 -17.63 8.36 -7.30
N CYS A 309 -17.95 7.29 -6.59
CA CYS A 309 -17.37 5.96 -6.79
C CYS A 309 -18.33 5.06 -7.57
N THR A 310 -17.84 4.16 -8.40
CA THR A 310 -18.65 3.25 -9.22
C THR A 310 -19.70 2.52 -8.39
N ALA A 311 -20.99 2.63 -8.80
CA ALA A 311 -22.10 2.11 -8.02
C ALA A 311 -22.05 0.59 -7.84
N THR A 312 -21.77 -0.18 -8.91
CA THR A 312 -21.76 -1.65 -8.88
C THR A 312 -20.67 -2.20 -7.97
N THR A 313 -19.49 -1.59 -8.01
CA THR A 313 -18.35 -2.01 -7.16
C THR A 313 -18.59 -1.72 -5.69
N GLN A 314 -19.39 -0.69 -5.36
CA GLN A 314 -19.80 -0.43 -3.99
C GLN A 314 -20.69 -1.55 -3.43
N HIS A 315 -21.64 -2.07 -4.23
CA HIS A 315 -22.46 -3.22 -3.81
C HIS A 315 -21.59 -4.49 -3.62
N ALA A 316 -20.64 -4.73 -4.53
CA ALA A 316 -19.69 -5.83 -4.39
C ALA A 316 -18.88 -5.73 -3.10
N TYR A 317 -18.34 -4.55 -2.81
CA TYR A 317 -17.51 -4.36 -1.62
C TYR A 317 -18.35 -4.44 -0.34
N ALA A 318 -19.55 -3.90 -0.33
CA ALA A 318 -20.48 -4.04 0.78
C ALA A 318 -20.75 -5.51 1.14
N GLU A 319 -20.99 -6.35 0.14
CA GLU A 319 -21.25 -7.78 0.34
C GLU A 319 -19.99 -8.52 0.85
N MET A 320 -18.81 -8.26 0.29
CA MET A 320 -17.57 -8.86 0.76
C MET A 320 -17.27 -8.49 2.22
N LEU A 321 -17.45 -7.23 2.61
CA LEU A 321 -17.28 -6.78 3.99
C LEU A 321 -18.31 -7.41 4.94
N ARG A 322 -19.58 -7.48 4.52
CA ARG A 322 -20.65 -8.11 5.28
C ARG A 322 -20.35 -9.57 5.56
N LEU A 323 -20.03 -10.35 4.50
CA LEU A 323 -19.74 -11.77 4.62
C LEU A 323 -18.46 -12.04 5.44
N SER A 324 -17.47 -11.13 5.38
CA SER A 324 -16.27 -11.22 6.24
C SER A 324 -16.63 -11.03 7.71
N THR A 325 -17.51 -10.07 8.04
CA THR A 325 -17.95 -9.85 9.43
C THR A 325 -18.89 -10.94 9.95
N GLU A 326 -19.48 -11.73 9.08
CA GLU A 326 -20.30 -12.91 9.42
C GLU A 326 -19.48 -14.21 9.48
N GLY A 327 -18.18 -14.14 9.15
CA GLY A 327 -17.28 -15.28 9.15
C GLY A 327 -17.44 -16.22 7.94
N THR A 328 -18.22 -15.83 6.93
CA THR A 328 -18.39 -16.61 5.69
C THR A 328 -17.15 -16.49 4.78
N ILE A 329 -16.53 -15.31 4.75
CA ILE A 329 -15.26 -15.05 4.07
C ILE A 329 -14.17 -14.91 5.13
N ASN A 330 -13.16 -15.78 5.08
CA ASN A 330 -11.91 -15.59 5.81
C ASN A 330 -10.83 -15.11 4.84
N PHE A 331 -10.83 -13.81 4.56
CA PHE A 331 -9.87 -13.22 3.61
C PHE A 331 -8.41 -13.32 4.06
N VAL A 332 -8.14 -13.57 5.34
CA VAL A 332 -6.78 -13.80 5.86
C VAL A 332 -6.30 -15.17 5.39
N ASP A 333 -7.09 -16.22 5.56
CA ASP A 333 -6.75 -17.55 5.07
C ASP A 333 -6.72 -17.61 3.54
N ASP A 334 -7.67 -16.95 2.86
CA ASP A 334 -7.72 -16.85 1.40
C ASP A 334 -6.43 -16.25 0.81
N THR A 335 -5.74 -15.38 1.56
CA THR A 335 -4.52 -14.71 1.11
C THR A 335 -3.22 -15.29 1.70
N ARG A 336 -3.28 -16.27 2.58
CA ARG A 336 -2.13 -16.91 3.25
C ARG A 336 -1.13 -17.54 2.27
N GLU A 337 -1.59 -17.89 1.08
CA GLU A 337 -0.73 -18.38 -0.01
C GLU A 337 0.42 -17.40 -0.33
N TYR A 338 0.24 -16.09 -0.14
CA TYR A 338 1.33 -15.12 -0.32
C TYR A 338 2.48 -15.33 0.68
N ALA A 339 2.18 -15.78 1.90
CA ALA A 339 3.22 -16.10 2.89
C ALA A 339 4.01 -17.35 2.46
N HIS A 340 3.34 -18.41 2.00
CA HIS A 340 4.00 -19.63 1.50
C HIS A 340 4.91 -19.31 0.30
N ARG A 341 4.45 -18.45 -0.60
CA ARG A 341 5.27 -17.98 -1.73
C ARG A 341 6.48 -17.21 -1.27
N ALA A 342 6.31 -16.29 -0.31
CA ALA A 342 7.41 -15.49 0.24
C ALA A 342 8.48 -16.40 0.87
N GLU A 343 8.08 -17.31 1.76
CA GLU A 343 8.99 -18.25 2.42
C GLU A 343 9.83 -19.03 1.42
N ARG A 344 9.17 -19.59 0.39
CA ARG A 344 9.85 -20.40 -0.62
C ARG A 344 10.76 -19.57 -1.52
N MET A 345 10.33 -18.37 -1.93
CA MET A 345 11.16 -17.46 -2.72
C MET A 345 12.37 -16.96 -1.91
N LYS A 346 12.17 -16.54 -0.65
CA LYS A 346 13.26 -16.11 0.24
C LYS A 346 14.34 -17.18 0.33
N ARG A 347 13.94 -18.47 0.48
CA ARG A 347 14.89 -19.59 0.53
C ARG A 347 15.71 -19.69 -0.75
N ILE A 348 15.06 -19.63 -1.92
CA ILE A 348 15.76 -19.66 -3.22
C ILE A 348 16.79 -18.52 -3.31
N PHE A 349 16.43 -17.31 -2.93
CA PHE A 349 17.36 -16.18 -2.95
C PHE A 349 18.52 -16.36 -1.96
N THR A 350 18.22 -16.73 -0.71
CA THR A 350 19.26 -16.88 0.32
C THR A 350 20.23 -18.04 0.04
N ASP A 351 19.74 -19.15 -0.52
CA ASP A 351 20.56 -20.29 -0.95
C ASP A 351 21.51 -19.92 -2.11
N ASN A 352 21.24 -18.82 -2.81
CA ASN A 352 22.06 -18.29 -3.90
C ASN A 352 22.78 -16.97 -3.53
N GLY A 353 23.09 -16.75 -2.26
CA GLY A 353 23.95 -15.67 -1.77
C GLY A 353 23.29 -14.32 -1.56
N PHE A 354 21.97 -14.20 -1.78
CA PHE A 354 21.24 -12.99 -1.43
C PHE A 354 20.99 -12.91 0.07
N HIS A 355 20.77 -11.71 0.58
CA HIS A 355 20.32 -11.47 1.95
C HIS A 355 19.01 -10.71 1.97
N ILE A 356 18.24 -10.87 3.05
CA ILE A 356 17.03 -10.08 3.28
C ILE A 356 17.44 -8.72 3.85
N VAL A 357 16.98 -7.63 3.23
CA VAL A 357 17.38 -6.26 3.60
C VAL A 357 16.64 -5.77 4.83
N TYR A 358 15.31 -5.84 4.80
CA TYR A 358 14.47 -5.55 5.96
C TYR A 358 14.07 -6.89 6.58
N ASP A 359 14.79 -7.33 7.60
CA ASP A 359 14.67 -8.69 8.14
C ASP A 359 14.07 -8.74 9.54
N HIS A 360 14.02 -7.61 10.27
CA HIS A 360 13.49 -7.54 11.64
C HIS A 360 12.44 -6.46 11.83
N ASP A 361 11.39 -6.80 12.57
CA ASP A 361 10.55 -5.90 13.35
C ASP A 361 11.19 -5.67 14.73
N VAL A 362 10.53 -4.97 15.66
CA VAL A 362 11.12 -4.65 16.97
C VAL A 362 11.47 -5.92 17.75
N THR A 363 10.53 -6.85 17.84
CA THR A 363 10.63 -8.01 18.71
C THR A 363 10.88 -9.34 17.98
N GLN A 364 10.76 -9.36 16.65
CA GLN A 364 10.79 -10.59 15.86
C GLN A 364 11.24 -10.34 14.42
N ARG A 365 11.49 -11.41 13.67
CA ARG A 365 11.76 -11.31 12.24
C ARG A 365 10.54 -10.82 11.49
N VAL A 366 10.77 -10.04 10.42
CA VAL A 366 9.72 -9.66 9.47
C VAL A 366 9.07 -10.92 8.91
N GLY A 367 7.74 -10.93 8.90
CA GLY A 367 6.95 -12.05 8.43
C GLY A 367 7.08 -12.33 6.93
N ASP A 368 6.41 -13.39 6.50
CA ASP A 368 6.24 -13.72 5.09
C ASP A 368 4.90 -13.18 4.59
N GLY A 369 4.86 -12.68 3.34
CA GLY A 369 3.65 -12.13 2.80
C GLY A 369 3.76 -11.67 1.35
N PHE A 370 3.13 -10.55 1.04
CA PHE A 370 3.00 -10.07 -0.34
C PHE A 370 4.32 -9.55 -0.93
N PHE A 371 5.21 -9.02 -0.08
CA PHE A 371 6.53 -8.51 -0.44
C PHE A 371 7.61 -9.00 0.52
N PHE A 372 8.83 -8.98 0.03
CA PHE A 372 10.05 -8.99 0.81
C PHE A 372 11.14 -8.22 0.06
N THR A 373 12.27 -7.99 0.72
CA THR A 373 13.36 -7.19 0.15
C THR A 373 14.65 -7.98 0.14
N ILE A 374 15.40 -7.89 -0.94
CA ILE A 374 16.66 -8.61 -1.14
C ILE A 374 17.78 -7.68 -1.54
N GLY A 375 18.96 -7.98 -1.04
CA GLY A 375 20.24 -7.40 -1.45
C GLY A 375 21.22 -8.47 -1.86
N TYR A 376 22.30 -8.07 -2.55
CA TYR A 376 23.36 -9.00 -2.95
C TYR A 376 24.73 -8.31 -2.87
N GLY A 377 25.63 -8.87 -2.06
CA GLY A 377 26.96 -8.30 -1.85
C GLY A 377 26.90 -6.80 -1.54
N ASN A 378 27.68 -6.01 -2.27
CA ASN A 378 27.73 -4.56 -2.17
C ASN A 378 26.99 -3.84 -3.32
N LEU A 379 26.16 -4.55 -4.10
CA LEU A 379 25.40 -3.93 -5.17
C LEU A 379 24.38 -2.93 -4.63
N THR A 380 24.36 -1.73 -5.21
CA THR A 380 23.26 -0.79 -4.93
C THR A 380 21.93 -1.35 -5.47
N GLY A 381 20.81 -0.86 -4.94
CA GLY A 381 19.50 -1.30 -5.42
C GLY A 381 19.30 -1.11 -6.93
N GLY A 382 19.84 -0.02 -7.49
CA GLY A 382 19.79 0.23 -8.93
C GLY A 382 20.67 -0.72 -9.75
N GLN A 383 21.86 -1.03 -9.25
CA GLN A 383 22.74 -2.02 -9.89
C GLN A 383 22.10 -3.42 -9.86
N LEU A 384 21.59 -3.82 -8.70
CA LEU A 384 20.93 -5.12 -8.56
C LEU A 384 19.68 -5.24 -9.44
N LEU A 385 18.87 -4.18 -9.54
CA LEU A 385 17.74 -4.13 -10.48
C LEU A 385 18.21 -4.40 -11.92
N THR A 386 19.24 -3.70 -12.36
CA THR A 386 19.79 -3.81 -13.73
C THR A 386 20.37 -5.19 -13.99
N GLU A 387 21.17 -5.73 -13.06
CA GLU A 387 21.73 -7.07 -13.19
C GLU A 387 20.63 -8.14 -13.24
N LEU A 388 19.61 -8.08 -12.40
CA LEU A 388 18.49 -9.04 -12.41
C LEU A 388 17.76 -9.08 -13.76
N LEU A 389 17.65 -7.96 -14.47
CA LEU A 389 17.05 -7.93 -15.81
C LEU A 389 17.81 -8.83 -16.79
N TYR A 390 19.14 -8.93 -16.70
CA TYR A 390 19.92 -9.81 -17.57
C TYR A 390 19.62 -11.29 -17.36
N TYR A 391 19.08 -11.66 -16.19
CA TYR A 391 18.64 -13.04 -15.87
C TYR A 391 17.12 -13.21 -15.99
N GLY A 392 16.41 -12.23 -16.58
CA GLY A 392 14.98 -12.31 -16.80
C GLY A 392 14.15 -12.22 -15.52
N VAL A 393 14.64 -11.49 -14.52
CA VAL A 393 13.92 -11.20 -13.27
C VAL A 393 13.69 -9.71 -13.17
N SER A 394 12.44 -9.29 -13.03
CA SER A 394 12.10 -7.87 -12.86
C SER A 394 11.74 -7.56 -11.41
N SER A 395 12.25 -6.44 -10.89
CA SER A 395 12.06 -5.99 -9.52
C SER A 395 12.02 -4.46 -9.47
N ILE A 396 12.03 -3.85 -8.27
CA ILE A 396 12.08 -2.38 -8.12
C ILE A 396 13.17 -2.04 -7.12
N SER A 397 14.01 -1.06 -7.45
CA SER A 397 15.01 -0.55 -6.51
C SER A 397 14.34 0.06 -5.28
N LEU A 398 14.84 -0.28 -4.09
CA LEU A 398 14.37 0.27 -2.81
C LEU A 398 14.53 1.79 -2.73
N SER A 399 15.53 2.36 -3.40
CA SER A 399 15.75 3.82 -3.43
C SER A 399 14.54 4.59 -3.98
N THR A 400 13.74 3.97 -4.87
CA THR A 400 12.52 4.60 -5.41
C THR A 400 11.37 4.67 -4.40
N THR A 401 11.49 3.97 -3.27
CA THR A 401 10.48 3.91 -2.21
C THR A 401 10.81 4.77 -1.00
N GLY A 402 11.90 5.55 -1.05
CA GLY A 402 12.39 6.35 0.08
C GLY A 402 13.23 5.55 1.08
N SER A 403 13.60 4.31 0.75
CA SER A 403 14.50 3.50 1.56
C SER A 403 15.92 4.06 1.57
N GLU A 404 16.52 4.10 2.74
CA GLU A 404 17.96 4.36 2.94
C GLU A 404 18.79 3.08 2.77
N GLN A 405 18.13 1.90 2.70
CA GLN A 405 18.79 0.61 2.51
C GLN A 405 19.00 0.30 1.02
N GLN A 406 20.05 -0.47 0.73
CA GLN A 406 20.34 -0.93 -0.64
C GLN A 406 19.68 -2.28 -0.90
N GLY A 407 19.10 -2.43 -2.08
CA GLY A 407 18.43 -3.66 -2.49
C GLY A 407 17.23 -3.42 -3.39
N VAL A 408 16.48 -4.48 -3.61
CA VAL A 408 15.26 -4.44 -4.43
C VAL A 408 14.08 -5.10 -3.72
N ARG A 409 12.87 -4.69 -4.10
CA ARG A 409 11.61 -5.30 -3.65
C ARG A 409 11.29 -6.51 -4.50
N ALA A 410 11.01 -7.63 -3.87
CA ALA A 410 10.46 -8.83 -4.48
C ALA A 410 8.96 -8.95 -4.17
N CYS A 411 8.11 -8.98 -5.19
CA CYS A 411 6.69 -9.26 -5.06
C CYS A 411 6.41 -10.75 -5.27
N THR A 412 5.66 -11.37 -4.38
CA THR A 412 5.35 -12.81 -4.37
C THR A 412 4.10 -13.15 -5.18
N SER A 413 3.28 -12.15 -5.49
CA SER A 413 1.90 -12.35 -5.91
C SER A 413 1.76 -13.09 -7.25
N ARG A 414 2.70 -12.90 -8.18
CA ARG A 414 2.70 -13.53 -9.50
C ARG A 414 3.42 -14.88 -9.55
N MET A 415 4.03 -15.31 -8.42
CA MET A 415 4.73 -16.57 -8.36
C MET A 415 3.75 -17.75 -8.43
N ARG A 416 4.07 -18.74 -9.27
CA ARG A 416 3.30 -19.96 -9.47
C ARG A 416 4.24 -21.16 -9.42
N GLU A 417 3.71 -22.36 -9.20
CA GLU A 417 4.50 -23.57 -9.00
C GLU A 417 5.52 -23.84 -10.12
N GLU A 418 5.14 -23.61 -11.36
CA GLU A 418 6.00 -23.82 -12.52
C GLU A 418 7.17 -22.84 -12.64
N LEU A 419 7.14 -21.72 -11.91
CA LEU A 419 8.18 -20.68 -11.95
C LEU A 419 9.30 -20.90 -10.93
N TYR A 420 9.11 -21.70 -9.88
CA TYR A 420 10.14 -21.92 -8.87
C TYR A 420 11.41 -22.59 -9.41
N PRO A 421 11.33 -23.65 -10.25
CA PRO A 421 12.53 -24.20 -10.85
C PRO A 421 13.28 -23.18 -11.71
N LEU A 422 12.54 -22.34 -12.45
CA LEU A 422 13.13 -21.29 -13.27
C LEU A 422 13.79 -20.20 -12.43
N LEU A 423 13.18 -19.81 -11.31
CA LEU A 423 13.80 -18.86 -10.38
C LEU A 423 15.08 -19.42 -9.79
N GLN A 424 15.07 -20.69 -9.36
CA GLN A 424 16.25 -21.37 -8.82
C GLN A 424 17.40 -21.38 -9.84
N GLU A 425 17.14 -21.80 -11.08
CA GLU A 425 18.14 -21.84 -12.17
C GLU A 425 18.73 -20.43 -12.41
N ARG A 426 17.90 -19.41 -12.49
CA ARG A 426 18.33 -18.04 -12.76
C ARG A 426 19.15 -17.45 -11.63
N MET A 427 18.77 -17.70 -10.37
CA MET A 427 19.52 -17.20 -9.21
C MET A 427 20.82 -17.95 -9.01
N GLN A 428 20.86 -19.24 -9.32
CA GLN A 428 22.12 -19.99 -9.35
C GLN A 428 23.08 -19.42 -10.41
N ALA A 429 22.59 -19.21 -11.64
CA ALA A 429 23.41 -18.60 -12.70
C ALA A 429 23.87 -17.18 -12.33
N PHE A 430 23.01 -16.39 -11.65
CA PHE A 430 23.37 -15.07 -11.13
C PHE A 430 24.53 -15.18 -10.13
N HIS A 431 24.43 -16.09 -9.16
CA HIS A 431 25.44 -16.30 -8.13
C HIS A 431 26.76 -16.79 -8.70
N GLU A 432 26.73 -17.70 -9.69
CA GLU A 432 27.92 -18.19 -10.39
C GLU A 432 28.68 -17.06 -11.14
N ASP A 433 27.94 -16.14 -11.75
CA ASP A 433 28.52 -14.99 -12.47
C ASP A 433 28.95 -13.83 -11.52
N HIS A 434 28.47 -13.82 -10.26
CA HIS A 434 28.75 -12.80 -9.24
C HIS A 434 29.22 -13.45 -7.91
N PRO A 435 30.38 -14.10 -7.86
CA PRO A 435 30.84 -14.72 -6.61
C PRO A 435 31.08 -13.68 -5.52
N LEU A 436 30.64 -13.99 -4.29
CA LEU A 436 30.76 -13.11 -3.09
C LEU A 436 32.17 -13.21 -2.48
#